data_9539a785f6bfe712c8c46952a7cfc7de
#
_entry.id   9539a785f6bfe712c8c46952a7cfc7de
#
_cell.length_a   1.000
_cell.length_b   1.000
_cell.length_c   1.000
_cell.angle_alpha   90.00
_cell.angle_beta   90.00
_cell.angle_gamma   90.00
#
_symmetry.space_group_name_H-M   'P 1'
#
loop_
_entity.id
_entity.type
_entity.pdbx_description
1 polymer ?
#
loop_
_entity_poly.entity_id
_entity_poly.type
_entity_poly.pdbx_seq_one_letter_code
_entity_poly.pdbx_strand_id
1 'polypeptide(L)'
;VGFSGDYGGSYFMTQLVGTAKARELYYLSDRITADEALRIGLTNYVCEPEELMNKTMEIANRLAKGPSVAYRYMKENLNRALVGEVDDCMDLEATHHVHCGQTQDHRDAVQAFVDKREPVFTGK
;
A
#
# COMPACT_ATOMS: atom_id res chain seq x y z
N VAL A 1 -27.70 -12.74 -4.43
CA VAL A 1 -28.52 -11.90 -5.32
C VAL A 1 -28.26 -12.16 -6.81
N GLY A 2 -27.39 -13.11 -7.15
CA GLY A 2 -27.16 -13.57 -8.53
C GLY A 2 -26.30 -12.62 -9.39
N PHE A 3 -25.49 -11.77 -8.80
CA PHE A 3 -24.47 -10.97 -9.51
C PHE A 3 -23.11 -11.69 -9.52
N SER A 4 -22.32 -11.41 -10.56
CA SER A 4 -20.99 -12.02 -10.77
C SER A 4 -19.84 -11.26 -10.09
N GLY A 5 -20.13 -10.16 -9.43
CA GLY A 5 -19.14 -9.19 -8.88
C GLY A 5 -19.16 -7.87 -9.62
N ASP A 6 -18.62 -6.82 -8.96
CA ASP A 6 -18.56 -5.45 -9.46
C ASP A 6 -17.36 -4.69 -8.88
N TYR A 7 -17.18 -3.44 -9.31
CA TYR A 7 -16.15 -2.51 -8.83
C TYR A 7 -14.70 -3.06 -8.80
N GLY A 8 -14.41 -4.09 -9.59
CA GLY A 8 -13.10 -4.75 -9.59
C GLY A 8 -12.88 -5.69 -8.41
N GLY A 9 -13.94 -6.03 -7.65
CA GLY A 9 -13.85 -6.87 -6.46
C GLY A 9 -13.18 -8.21 -6.72
N SER A 10 -13.50 -8.89 -7.81
CA SER A 10 -12.89 -10.17 -8.19
C SER A 10 -11.38 -10.04 -8.44
N TYR A 11 -10.94 -8.94 -9.10
CA TYR A 11 -9.52 -8.68 -9.34
C TYR A 11 -8.78 -8.41 -8.02
N PHE A 12 -9.21 -7.41 -7.28
CA PHE A 12 -8.50 -7.01 -6.05
C PHE A 12 -8.53 -8.10 -4.98
N MET A 13 -9.64 -8.81 -4.81
CA MET A 13 -9.70 -9.91 -3.84
C MET A 13 -8.73 -11.03 -4.23
N THR A 14 -8.65 -11.40 -5.51
CA THR A 14 -7.69 -12.42 -5.96
C THR A 14 -6.25 -12.02 -5.71
N GLN A 15 -5.90 -10.75 -5.88
CA GLN A 15 -4.56 -10.24 -5.58
C GLN A 15 -4.25 -10.25 -4.08
N LEU A 16 -5.23 -9.92 -3.24
CA LEU A 16 -5.03 -9.83 -1.79
C LEU A 16 -4.97 -11.19 -1.09
N VAL A 17 -5.88 -12.10 -1.41
CA VAL A 17 -6.05 -13.37 -0.66
C VAL A 17 -5.71 -14.62 -1.49
N GLY A 18 -5.30 -14.43 -2.72
CA GLY A 18 -4.99 -15.52 -3.66
C GLY A 18 -6.24 -16.17 -4.25
N THR A 19 -6.01 -16.94 -5.35
CA THR A 19 -7.09 -17.47 -6.19
C THR A 19 -8.02 -18.43 -5.44
N ALA A 20 -7.49 -19.30 -4.59
CA ALA A 20 -8.28 -20.32 -3.89
C ALA A 20 -9.26 -19.68 -2.89
N LYS A 21 -8.75 -18.78 -2.03
CA LYS A 21 -9.57 -18.10 -1.03
C LYS A 21 -10.56 -17.12 -1.68
N ALA A 22 -10.17 -16.42 -2.72
CA ALA A 22 -11.09 -15.55 -3.47
C ALA A 22 -12.27 -16.33 -4.05
N ARG A 23 -12.02 -17.50 -4.65
CA ARG A 23 -13.10 -18.37 -5.17
C ARG A 23 -14.03 -18.88 -4.08
N GLU A 24 -13.46 -19.32 -2.95
CA GLU A 24 -14.25 -19.76 -1.79
C GLU A 24 -15.20 -18.65 -1.34
N LEU A 25 -14.69 -17.44 -1.11
CA LEU A 25 -15.47 -16.28 -0.66
C LEU A 25 -16.56 -15.88 -1.68
N TYR A 26 -16.24 -15.89 -2.97
CA TYR A 26 -17.21 -15.54 -4.02
C TYR A 26 -18.30 -16.60 -4.21
N TYR A 27 -17.94 -17.87 -4.21
CA TYR A 27 -18.91 -18.94 -4.53
C TYR A 27 -19.78 -19.31 -3.35
N LEU A 28 -19.22 -19.34 -2.12
CA LEU A 28 -20.00 -19.65 -0.94
C LEU A 28 -20.75 -18.42 -0.40
N SER A 29 -20.20 -17.22 -0.66
CA SER A 29 -20.78 -15.93 -0.23
C SER A 29 -21.01 -15.84 1.29
N ASP A 30 -20.24 -16.58 2.08
CA ASP A 30 -20.30 -16.55 3.52
C ASP A 30 -19.80 -15.20 4.08
N ARG A 31 -20.44 -14.75 5.15
CA ARG A 31 -19.94 -13.58 5.89
C ARG A 31 -18.74 -13.98 6.72
N ILE A 32 -17.65 -13.23 6.58
CA ILE A 32 -16.46 -13.39 7.41
C ILE A 32 -16.38 -12.27 8.44
N THR A 33 -15.75 -12.55 9.58
CA THR A 33 -15.50 -11.56 10.63
C THR A 33 -14.34 -10.63 10.22
N ALA A 34 -14.21 -9.49 10.91
CA ALA A 34 -13.07 -8.59 10.72
C ALA A 34 -11.73 -9.28 11.06
N ASP A 35 -11.70 -10.11 12.10
CA ASP A 35 -10.50 -10.88 12.48
C ASP A 35 -10.11 -11.89 11.40
N GLU A 36 -11.09 -12.56 10.78
CA GLU A 36 -10.82 -13.45 9.65
C GLU A 36 -10.31 -12.67 8.44
N ALA A 37 -10.88 -11.50 8.15
CA ALA A 37 -10.41 -10.63 7.08
C ALA A 37 -8.95 -10.19 7.30
N LEU A 38 -8.57 -9.88 8.56
CA LEU A 38 -7.18 -9.60 8.93
C LEU A 38 -6.29 -10.84 8.74
N ARG A 39 -6.73 -11.99 9.23
CA ARG A 39 -5.98 -13.26 9.16
C ARG A 39 -5.65 -13.67 7.73
N ILE A 40 -6.56 -13.47 6.79
CA ILE A 40 -6.37 -13.83 5.37
C ILE A 40 -5.72 -12.72 4.54
N GLY A 41 -5.38 -11.58 5.13
CA GLY A 41 -4.75 -10.46 4.43
C GLY A 41 -5.69 -9.60 3.59
N LEU A 42 -7.01 -9.70 3.80
CA LEU A 42 -7.99 -8.85 3.12
C LEU A 42 -8.01 -7.43 3.66
N THR A 43 -7.62 -7.24 4.92
CA THR A 43 -7.41 -5.93 5.55
C THR A 43 -6.08 -5.89 6.29
N ASN A 44 -5.54 -4.69 6.51
CA ASN A 44 -4.27 -4.49 7.21
C ASN A 44 -4.42 -4.33 8.72
N TYR A 45 -5.58 -3.81 9.18
CA TYR A 45 -5.85 -3.50 10.56
C TYR A 45 -7.31 -3.78 10.92
N VAL A 46 -7.53 -4.14 12.18
CA VAL A 46 -8.83 -4.20 12.82
C VAL A 46 -8.74 -3.46 14.14
N CYS A 47 -9.75 -2.72 14.49
CA CYS A 47 -9.89 -2.00 15.77
C CYS A 47 -11.36 -1.89 16.15
N GLU A 48 -11.63 -1.48 17.37
CA GLU A 48 -12.99 -1.20 17.82
C GLU A 48 -13.58 -0.03 17.00
N PRO A 49 -14.91 -0.03 16.77
CA PRO A 49 -15.58 1.00 15.96
C PRO A 49 -15.29 2.42 16.40
N GLU A 50 -15.21 2.66 17.70
CA GLU A 50 -14.96 3.96 18.32
C GLU A 50 -13.54 4.48 18.04
N GLU A 51 -12.59 3.58 17.81
CA GLU A 51 -11.19 3.90 17.54
C GLU A 51 -10.86 4.05 16.04
N LEU A 52 -11.79 3.65 15.15
CA LEU A 52 -11.55 3.60 13.71
C LEU A 52 -11.02 4.92 13.16
N MET A 53 -11.68 6.03 13.46
CA MET A 53 -11.27 7.35 12.95
C MET A 53 -9.93 7.81 13.52
N ASN A 54 -9.68 7.55 14.80
CA ASN A 54 -8.42 7.90 15.44
C ASN A 54 -7.25 7.13 14.80
N LYS A 55 -7.41 5.82 14.63
CA LYS A 55 -6.40 4.96 13.99
C LYS A 55 -6.18 5.32 12.53
N THR A 56 -7.25 5.60 11.80
CA THR A 56 -7.17 6.04 10.40
C THR A 56 -6.41 7.36 10.28
N MET A 57 -6.71 8.34 11.13
CA MET A 57 -6.04 9.65 11.10
C MET A 57 -4.59 9.59 11.56
N GLU A 58 -4.23 8.69 12.49
CA GLU A 58 -2.84 8.43 12.85
C GLU A 58 -2.02 8.02 11.62
N ILE A 59 -2.51 7.01 10.87
CA ILE A 59 -1.85 6.51 9.66
C ILE A 59 -1.84 7.57 8.55
N ALA A 60 -2.97 8.24 8.31
CA ALA A 60 -3.09 9.28 7.30
C ALA A 60 -2.14 10.45 7.55
N ASN A 61 -2.05 10.92 8.79
CA ASN A 61 -1.13 11.99 9.19
C ASN A 61 0.34 11.57 9.06
N ARG A 62 0.67 10.32 9.37
CA ARG A 62 2.02 9.77 9.15
C ARG A 62 2.37 9.78 7.66
N LEU A 63 1.47 9.36 6.79
CA LEU A 63 1.67 9.39 5.34
C LEU A 63 1.75 10.82 4.80
N ALA A 64 0.87 11.72 5.26
CA ALA A 64 0.87 13.12 4.83
C ALA A 64 2.17 13.86 5.16
N LYS A 65 2.88 13.45 6.22
CA LYS A 65 4.18 14.01 6.62
C LYS A 65 5.37 13.29 5.98
N GLY A 66 5.14 12.25 5.20
CA GLY A 66 6.18 11.45 4.58
C GLY A 66 6.67 12.00 3.23
N PRO A 67 7.65 11.32 2.61
CA PRO A 67 8.27 11.75 1.35
C PRO A 67 7.33 11.52 0.17
N SER A 68 6.50 12.50 -0.16
CA SER A 68 5.42 12.37 -1.16
C SER A 68 5.91 11.99 -2.56
N VAL A 69 7.09 12.47 -2.97
CA VAL A 69 7.71 12.10 -4.25
C VAL A 69 8.07 10.61 -4.26
N ALA A 70 8.70 10.12 -3.18
CA ALA A 70 9.03 8.70 -3.05
C ALA A 70 7.77 7.83 -3.01
N TYR A 71 6.72 8.24 -2.28
CA TYR A 71 5.44 7.52 -2.23
C TYR A 71 4.78 7.39 -3.62
N ARG A 72 4.87 8.44 -4.46
CA ARG A 72 4.39 8.36 -5.83
C ARG A 72 5.11 7.24 -6.60
N TYR A 73 6.43 7.22 -6.56
CA TYR A 73 7.22 6.22 -7.26
C TYR A 73 7.06 4.81 -6.67
N MET A 74 6.98 4.67 -5.34
CA MET A 74 6.66 3.39 -4.69
C MET A 74 5.32 2.84 -5.19
N LYS A 75 4.29 3.69 -5.33
CA LYS A 75 2.98 3.27 -5.85
C LYS A 75 3.08 2.79 -7.29
N GLU A 76 3.83 3.48 -8.14
CA GLU A 76 4.06 3.07 -9.54
C GLU A 76 4.79 1.72 -9.60
N ASN A 77 5.87 1.55 -8.82
CA ASN A 77 6.62 0.29 -8.74
C ASN A 77 5.74 -0.88 -8.28
N LEU A 78 4.98 -0.70 -7.21
CA LEU A 78 4.08 -1.74 -6.68
C LEU A 78 2.96 -2.10 -7.68
N ASN A 79 2.40 -1.11 -8.38
CA ASN A 79 1.42 -1.38 -9.43
C ASN A 79 2.03 -2.13 -10.62
N ARG A 80 3.27 -1.81 -11.00
CA ARG A 80 3.99 -2.54 -12.05
C ARG A 80 4.23 -3.99 -11.63
N ALA A 81 4.61 -4.24 -10.38
CA ALA A 81 4.87 -5.58 -9.86
C ALA A 81 3.65 -6.52 -9.91
N LEU A 82 2.43 -5.97 -9.98
CA LEU A 82 1.22 -6.80 -10.13
C LEU A 82 1.07 -7.42 -11.53
N VAL A 83 1.70 -6.84 -12.56
CA VAL A 83 1.43 -7.21 -13.96
C VAL A 83 2.69 -7.26 -14.84
N GLY A 84 3.86 -6.84 -14.32
CA GLY A 84 5.12 -6.77 -15.07
C GLY A 84 6.02 -7.97 -14.85
N GLU A 85 6.98 -8.15 -15.75
CA GLU A 85 8.09 -9.06 -15.57
C GLU A 85 9.13 -8.46 -14.61
N VAL A 86 9.95 -9.30 -13.98
CA VAL A 86 10.92 -8.88 -12.96
C VAL A 86 11.93 -7.87 -13.48
N ASP A 87 12.42 -8.04 -14.70
CA ASP A 87 13.42 -7.14 -15.30
C ASP A 87 12.83 -5.74 -15.53
N ASP A 88 11.60 -5.65 -16.05
CA ASP A 88 10.88 -4.39 -16.22
C ASP A 88 10.66 -3.67 -14.88
N CYS A 89 10.37 -4.43 -13.83
CA CYS A 89 10.18 -3.88 -12.49
C CYS A 89 11.49 -3.33 -11.93
N MET A 90 12.59 -4.06 -12.09
CA MET A 90 13.92 -3.63 -11.62
C MET A 90 14.41 -2.37 -12.37
N ASP A 91 14.21 -2.29 -13.67
CA ASP A 91 14.56 -1.11 -14.47
C ASP A 91 13.74 0.12 -14.05
N LEU A 92 12.46 -0.07 -13.77
CA LEU A 92 11.60 1.00 -13.27
C LEU A 92 12.03 1.46 -11.87
N GLU A 93 12.34 0.53 -10.97
CA GLU A 93 12.86 0.83 -9.63
C GLU A 93 14.18 1.60 -9.69
N ALA A 94 15.11 1.17 -10.55
CA ALA A 94 16.38 1.86 -10.73
C ALA A 94 16.19 3.31 -11.21
N THR A 95 15.28 3.51 -12.16
CA THR A 95 14.93 4.86 -12.67
C THR A 95 14.34 5.74 -11.56
N HIS A 96 13.38 5.21 -10.82
CA HIS A 96 12.72 5.91 -9.72
C HIS A 96 13.66 6.17 -8.53
N HIS A 97 14.60 5.26 -8.26
CA HIS A 97 15.64 5.45 -7.26
C HIS A 97 16.50 6.67 -7.57
N VAL A 98 16.95 6.80 -8.82
CA VAL A 98 17.72 7.97 -9.28
C VAL A 98 16.91 9.26 -9.14
N HIS A 99 15.63 9.26 -9.54
CA HIS A 99 14.77 10.42 -9.40
C HIS A 99 14.57 10.83 -7.94
N CYS A 100 14.33 9.87 -7.03
CA CYS A 100 14.24 10.14 -5.60
C CYS A 100 15.54 10.73 -5.05
N GLY A 101 16.70 10.19 -5.45
CA GLY A 101 18.03 10.66 -5.03
C GLY A 101 18.32 12.11 -5.43
N GLN A 102 17.64 12.64 -6.44
CA GLN A 102 17.80 14.03 -6.90
C GLN A 102 16.92 15.03 -6.13
N THR A 103 15.99 14.57 -5.31
CA THR A 103 15.08 15.44 -4.54
C THR A 103 15.78 16.15 -3.39
N GLN A 104 15.26 17.31 -2.99
CA GLN A 104 15.69 17.97 -1.76
C GLN A 104 15.34 17.14 -0.53
N ASP A 105 14.16 16.53 -0.54
CA ASP A 105 13.69 15.64 0.54
C ASP A 105 14.68 14.49 0.82
N HIS A 106 15.28 13.90 -0.24
CA HIS A 106 16.30 12.86 -0.06
C HIS A 106 17.58 13.42 0.60
N ARG A 107 18.08 14.56 0.11
CA ARG A 107 19.28 15.20 0.68
C ARG A 107 19.09 15.55 2.15
N ASP A 108 17.93 16.14 2.48
CA ASP A 108 17.61 16.54 3.86
C ASP A 108 17.41 15.33 4.77
N ALA A 109 16.84 14.22 4.24
CA ALA A 109 16.70 12.98 4.98
C ALA A 109 18.04 12.31 5.27
N VAL A 110 18.97 12.30 4.30
CA VAL A 110 20.35 11.80 4.52
C VAL A 110 21.05 12.62 5.62
N GLN A 111 20.95 13.95 5.56
CA GLN A 111 21.54 14.80 6.60
C GLN A 111 20.87 14.56 7.96
N ALA A 112 19.55 14.44 8.00
CA ALA A 112 18.81 14.14 9.23
C ALA A 112 19.25 12.80 9.86
N PHE A 113 19.50 11.79 9.02
CA PHE A 113 20.01 10.50 9.48
C PHE A 113 21.40 10.62 10.13
N VAL A 114 22.33 11.38 9.51
CA VAL A 114 23.65 11.64 10.05
C VAL A 114 23.56 12.39 11.38
N ASP A 115 22.66 13.37 11.46
CA ASP A 115 22.44 14.21 12.66
C ASP A 115 21.61 13.49 13.75
N LYS A 116 21.14 12.25 13.49
CA LYS A 116 20.26 11.47 14.38
C LYS A 116 18.99 12.20 14.79
N ARG A 117 18.37 12.92 13.87
CA ARG A 117 17.09 13.61 14.03
C ARG A 117 16.07 13.11 13.03
N GLU A 118 14.79 13.34 13.30
CA GLU A 118 13.71 13.04 12.36
C GLU A 118 13.81 13.94 11.11
N PRO A 119 13.63 13.36 9.91
CA PRO A 119 13.57 14.13 8.66
C PRO A 119 12.26 14.91 8.55
N VAL A 120 12.30 16.03 7.83
CA VAL A 120 11.10 16.79 7.45
C VAL A 120 11.01 16.78 5.92
N PHE A 121 9.89 16.30 5.40
CA PHE A 121 9.65 16.20 3.96
C PHE A 121 8.76 17.34 3.48
N THR A 122 9.09 17.89 2.32
CA THR A 122 8.40 19.05 1.70
C THR A 122 7.83 18.74 0.33
N GLY A 123 8.10 17.55 -0.21
CA GLY A 123 7.65 17.13 -1.54
C GLY A 123 8.46 17.72 -2.69
N LYS A 124 9.72 18.05 -2.46
CA LYS A 124 10.61 18.71 -3.44
C LYS A 124 11.90 17.93 -3.67
#